data_0dac3558b67e0a1499c08b6a1b0f9b96
#
_entry.id   0dac3558b67e0a1499c08b6a1b0f9b96
#
_cell.length_a   1.000
_cell.length_b   1.000
_cell.length_c   1.000
_cell.angle_alpha   90.00
_cell.angle_beta   90.00
_cell.angle_gamma   90.00
#
_symmetry.space_group_name_H-M   'P 1'
#
loop_
_entity.id
_entity.type
_entity.pdbx_description
1 polymer ?
#
loop_
_entity_poly.entity_id
_entity_poly.type
_entity_poly.pdbx_seq_one_letter_code
_entity_poly.pdbx_strand_id
1 'polypeptide(L)'
;EFTSICPVTSQPDFAKLIIDYVPNKFIVESKSFKLYLTGYRNHGAFHEDCTISIANDLKNLLKPYWLRIAGIWYPRGGIPIDVFWQTAKEPRDLFIPVLNTSPYRGRD
;
A
#
# COMPACT_ATOMS: atom_id res chain seq x y z
N GLU A 1 -5.80 2.23 -9.22
CA GLU A 1 -6.18 0.82 -8.98
C GLU A 1 -4.93 -0.04 -8.85
N PHE A 2 -4.89 -0.83 -7.80
CA PHE A 2 -3.86 -1.85 -7.58
C PHE A 2 -4.52 -3.24 -7.64
N THR A 3 -3.87 -4.19 -8.29
CA THR A 3 -4.42 -5.53 -8.49
C THR A 3 -3.41 -6.58 -8.10
N SER A 4 -3.84 -7.57 -7.31
CA SER A 4 -3.10 -8.80 -7.03
C SER A 4 -4.01 -10.00 -7.22
N ILE A 5 -3.51 -11.19 -6.94
CA ILE A 5 -4.29 -12.42 -7.08
C ILE A 5 -4.43 -13.08 -5.71
N CYS A 6 -5.66 -13.50 -5.39
CA CYS A 6 -5.89 -14.30 -4.19
C CYS A 6 -5.18 -15.66 -4.35
N PRO A 7 -4.30 -16.05 -3.42
CA PRO A 7 -3.55 -17.31 -3.55
C PRO A 7 -4.42 -18.55 -3.38
N VAL A 8 -5.63 -18.40 -2.88
CA VAL A 8 -6.56 -19.52 -2.65
C VAL A 8 -7.50 -19.72 -3.84
N THR A 9 -8.10 -18.61 -4.34
CA THR A 9 -9.15 -18.69 -5.36
C THR A 9 -8.67 -18.35 -6.77
N SER A 10 -7.47 -17.78 -6.90
CA SER A 10 -6.93 -17.22 -8.15
C SER A 10 -7.76 -16.09 -8.74
N GLN A 11 -8.67 -15.51 -7.93
CA GLN A 11 -9.43 -14.33 -8.33
C GLN A 11 -8.61 -13.07 -8.09
N PRO A 12 -8.82 -12.03 -8.90
CA PRO A 12 -8.14 -10.77 -8.68
C PRO A 12 -8.67 -10.07 -7.43
N ASP A 13 -7.76 -9.45 -6.68
CA ASP A 13 -8.04 -8.58 -5.58
C ASP A 13 -7.63 -7.16 -5.95
N PHE A 14 -8.46 -6.19 -5.57
CA PHE A 14 -8.25 -4.80 -5.92
C PHE A 14 -8.06 -3.95 -4.67
N ALA A 15 -7.22 -2.94 -4.78
CA ALA A 15 -6.97 -2.03 -3.68
C ALA A 15 -6.63 -0.63 -4.18
N LYS A 16 -6.73 0.32 -3.25
CA LYS A 16 -6.13 1.63 -3.37
C LYS A 16 -4.96 1.67 -2.39
N LEU A 17 -3.78 1.98 -2.88
CA LEU A 17 -2.60 2.15 -2.04
C LEU A 17 -2.34 3.63 -1.85
N ILE A 18 -2.14 4.03 -0.60
CA ILE A 18 -1.77 5.40 -0.24
C ILE A 18 -0.41 5.31 0.42
N ILE A 19 0.58 5.99 -0.17
CA ILE A 19 1.96 5.93 0.29
C ILE A 19 2.44 7.35 0.55
N ASP A 20 2.84 7.61 1.77
CA ASP A 20 3.44 8.86 2.19
C ASP A 20 4.82 8.59 2.73
N TYR A 21 5.79 9.42 2.37
CA TYR A 21 7.13 9.27 2.94
C TYR A 21 7.87 10.60 2.97
N VAL A 22 8.82 10.69 3.89
CA VAL A 22 9.75 11.81 3.97
C VAL A 22 11.08 11.33 3.38
N PRO A 23 11.45 11.82 2.20
CA PRO A 23 12.65 11.34 1.52
C PRO A 23 13.93 11.75 2.25
N ASN A 24 14.92 10.88 2.19
CA ASN A 24 16.28 11.19 2.60
C ASN A 24 17.11 11.60 1.38
N LYS A 25 17.65 10.60 0.66
CA LYS A 25 18.49 10.85 -0.53
C LYS A 25 17.74 10.54 -1.83
N PHE A 26 16.74 9.67 -1.77
CA PHE A 26 16.09 9.15 -2.97
C PHE A 26 14.60 9.39 -2.92
N ILE A 27 14.02 9.60 -4.08
CA ILE A 27 12.58 9.56 -4.27
C ILE A 27 12.25 8.45 -5.26
N VAL A 28 11.02 7.95 -5.18
CA VAL A 28 10.57 6.92 -6.09
C VAL A 28 10.35 7.52 -7.49
N GLU A 29 10.81 6.83 -8.51
CA GLU A 29 10.53 7.19 -9.89
C GLU A 29 9.18 6.57 -10.27
N SER A 30 8.23 7.41 -10.69
CA SER A 30 6.84 7.02 -10.83
C SER A 30 6.61 5.94 -11.88
N LYS A 31 7.32 6.00 -13.00
CA LYS A 31 7.17 5.02 -14.07
C LYS A 31 7.68 3.65 -13.66
N SER A 32 8.85 3.59 -13.02
CA SER A 32 9.42 2.35 -12.49
C SER A 32 8.52 1.76 -11.42
N PHE A 33 7.95 2.61 -10.57
CA PHE A 33 7.03 2.17 -9.53
C PHE A 33 5.74 1.58 -10.11
N LYS A 34 5.23 2.21 -11.15
CA LYS A 34 4.06 1.69 -11.88
C LYS A 34 4.33 0.30 -12.43
N LEU A 35 5.50 0.08 -13.03
CA LEU A 35 5.88 -1.23 -13.55
C LEU A 35 6.04 -2.26 -12.44
N TYR A 36 6.64 -1.86 -11.32
CA TYR A 36 6.77 -2.69 -10.15
C TYR A 36 5.41 -3.16 -9.64
N LEU A 37 4.45 -2.25 -9.48
CA LEU A 37 3.11 -2.57 -9.03
C LEU A 37 2.36 -3.46 -10.02
N THR A 38 2.56 -3.26 -11.32
CA THR A 38 1.95 -4.09 -12.36
C THR A 38 2.38 -5.55 -12.24
N GLY A 39 3.59 -5.81 -11.75
CA GLY A 39 4.08 -7.17 -11.51
C GLY A 39 3.25 -7.97 -10.51
N TYR A 40 2.49 -7.30 -9.64
CA TYR A 40 1.62 -7.97 -8.69
C TYR A 40 0.35 -8.57 -9.30
N ARG A 41 -0.01 -8.17 -10.52
CA ARG A 41 -1.24 -8.66 -11.17
C ARG A 41 -1.30 -10.17 -11.32
N ASN A 42 -0.14 -10.82 -11.39
CA ASN A 42 -0.05 -12.28 -11.49
C ASN A 42 0.62 -12.90 -10.26
N HIS A 43 0.73 -12.12 -9.18
CA HIS A 43 1.38 -12.56 -7.96
C HIS A 43 0.34 -12.91 -6.90
N GLY A 44 0.31 -14.18 -6.49
CA GLY A 44 -0.59 -14.64 -5.43
C GLY A 44 -0.10 -14.20 -4.06
N ALA A 45 -0.84 -13.32 -3.40
CA ALA A 45 -0.51 -12.83 -2.07
C ALA A 45 -1.78 -12.40 -1.34
N PHE A 46 -1.82 -12.62 -0.04
CA PHE A 46 -2.87 -12.07 0.81
C PHE A 46 -2.71 -10.54 0.93
N HIS A 47 -3.79 -9.86 1.26
CA HIS A 47 -3.85 -8.40 1.34
C HIS A 47 -2.75 -7.83 2.25
N GLU A 48 -2.60 -8.44 3.43
CA GLU A 48 -1.64 -8.03 4.43
C GLU A 48 -0.20 -8.22 3.92
N ASP A 49 0.10 -9.40 3.42
CA ASP A 49 1.44 -9.72 2.93
C ASP A 49 1.82 -8.86 1.74
N CYS A 50 0.89 -8.64 0.83
CA CYS A 50 1.11 -7.81 -0.35
C CYS A 50 1.44 -6.36 0.05
N THR A 51 0.63 -5.78 0.92
CA THR A 51 0.81 -4.40 1.39
C THR A 51 2.14 -4.23 2.12
N ILE A 52 2.46 -5.16 3.02
CA ILE A 52 3.69 -5.11 3.81
C ILE A 52 4.93 -5.36 2.93
N SER A 53 4.82 -6.24 1.94
CA SER A 53 5.91 -6.46 0.98
C SER A 53 6.27 -5.19 0.22
N ILE A 54 5.28 -4.46 -0.26
CA ILE A 54 5.50 -3.18 -0.95
C ILE A 54 6.15 -2.17 0.01
N ALA A 55 5.68 -2.10 1.24
CA ALA A 55 6.24 -1.20 2.25
C ALA A 55 7.71 -1.51 2.52
N ASN A 56 8.05 -2.78 2.68
CA ASN A 56 9.43 -3.20 2.94
C ASN A 56 10.34 -2.94 1.75
N ASP A 57 9.88 -3.19 0.54
CA ASP A 57 10.66 -2.91 -0.66
C ASP A 57 10.98 -1.42 -0.77
N LEU A 58 9.99 -0.55 -0.56
CA LEU A 58 10.20 0.90 -0.59
C LEU A 58 11.13 1.36 0.53
N LYS A 59 10.93 0.86 1.74
CA LYS A 59 11.79 1.17 2.89
C LYS A 59 13.25 0.82 2.59
N ASN A 60 13.49 -0.38 2.07
CA ASN A 60 14.84 -0.87 1.83
C ASN A 60 15.51 -0.16 0.66
N LEU A 61 14.75 0.20 -0.36
CA LEU A 61 15.27 0.87 -1.54
C LEU A 61 15.54 2.35 -1.29
N LEU A 62 14.58 3.05 -0.71
CA LEU A 62 14.64 4.51 -0.56
C LEU A 62 15.35 4.96 0.72
N LYS A 63 15.33 4.12 1.75
CA LYS A 63 15.85 4.46 3.10
C LYS A 63 15.35 5.83 3.56
N PRO A 64 14.02 6.05 3.57
CA PRO A 64 13.45 7.35 3.92
C PRO A 64 13.58 7.63 5.40
N TYR A 65 13.44 8.90 5.80
CA TYR A 65 13.36 9.25 7.22
C TYR A 65 12.10 8.67 7.85
N TRP A 66 11.02 8.58 7.10
CA TRP A 66 9.75 8.03 7.54
C TRP A 66 8.96 7.58 6.31
N LEU A 67 8.22 6.49 6.47
CA LEU A 67 7.35 5.96 5.41
C LEU A 67 6.10 5.36 6.02
N ARG A 68 4.98 5.63 5.39
CA ARG A 68 3.68 5.08 5.75
C ARG A 68 3.00 4.53 4.50
N ILE A 69 2.34 3.38 4.66
CA ILE A 69 1.49 2.82 3.62
C ILE A 69 0.13 2.45 4.21
N ALA A 70 -0.92 2.73 3.45
CA ALA A 70 -2.26 2.23 3.73
C ALA A 70 -2.76 1.49 2.48
N GLY A 71 -3.04 0.23 2.64
CA GLY A 71 -3.69 -0.60 1.62
C GLY A 71 -5.18 -0.67 1.92
N ILE A 72 -5.98 -0.07 1.07
CA ILE A 72 -7.44 -0.03 1.22
C ILE A 72 -8.00 -1.01 0.22
N TRP A 73 -8.26 -2.23 0.69
CA TRP A 73 -8.66 -3.34 -0.14
C TRP A 73 -10.16 -3.38 -0.31
N TYR A 74 -10.59 -3.67 -1.52
CA TYR A 74 -12.01 -3.83 -1.81
C TYR A 74 -12.54 -5.09 -1.14
N PRO A 75 -13.82 -5.08 -0.72
CA PRO A 75 -14.37 -6.18 0.06
C PRO A 75 -14.42 -7.48 -0.73
N ARG A 76 -14.12 -8.57 -0.02
CA ARG A 76 -14.31 -9.95 -0.47
C ARG A 76 -15.28 -10.60 0.50
N GLY A 77 -16.37 -11.20 -0.04
CA GLY A 77 -17.45 -11.70 0.82
C GLY A 77 -18.09 -10.61 1.66
N GLY A 78 -18.09 -9.37 1.20
CA GLY A 78 -18.64 -8.24 1.92
C GLY A 78 -17.73 -7.65 3.02
N ILE A 79 -16.51 -8.16 3.19
CA ILE A 79 -15.59 -7.73 4.24
C ILE A 79 -14.48 -6.87 3.64
N PRO A 80 -14.46 -5.55 3.91
CA PRO A 80 -13.34 -4.69 3.53
C PRO A 80 -12.20 -4.86 4.51
N ILE A 81 -10.97 -4.84 4.00
CA ILE A 81 -9.75 -4.95 4.82
C ILE A 81 -8.88 -3.75 4.53
N ASP A 82 -8.45 -3.08 5.59
CA ASP A 82 -7.46 -2.03 5.52
C ASP A 82 -6.17 -2.51 6.19
N VAL A 83 -5.06 -2.33 5.50
CA VAL A 83 -3.75 -2.66 6.03
C VAL A 83 -2.97 -1.37 6.20
N PHE A 84 -2.52 -1.12 7.40
CA PHE A 84 -1.77 0.10 7.74
C PHE A 84 -0.41 -0.27 8.29
N TRP A 85 0.62 0.44 7.83
CA TRP A 85 1.98 0.23 8.32
C TRP A 85 2.77 1.53 8.21
N GLN A 86 3.64 1.77 9.18
CA GLN A 86 4.57 2.91 9.14
C GLN A 86 5.88 2.54 9.83
N THR A 87 6.95 3.21 9.44
CA THR A 87 8.29 2.96 10.02
C THR A 87 8.40 3.45 11.45
N ALA A 88 7.68 4.52 11.81
CA ALA A 88 7.69 5.16 13.11
C ALA A 88 6.47 6.08 13.21
N LYS A 89 6.33 6.78 14.34
CA LYS A 89 5.31 7.83 14.48
C LYS A 89 5.53 8.92 13.44
N GLU A 90 4.44 9.56 13.02
CA GLU A 90 4.52 10.67 12.08
C GLU A 90 5.44 11.78 12.62
N PRO A 91 6.28 12.37 11.75
CA PRO A 91 7.11 13.51 12.13
C PRO A 91 6.25 14.69 12.58
N ARG A 92 6.64 15.35 13.69
CA ARG A 92 5.87 16.45 14.26
C ARG A 92 6.06 17.77 13.51
N ASP A 93 7.23 17.95 12.91
CA ASP A 93 7.63 19.24 12.32
C ASP A 93 7.31 19.33 10.84
N LEU A 94 6.59 18.34 10.30
CA LEU A 94 6.25 18.28 8.90
C LEU A 94 4.74 18.14 8.72
N PHE A 95 4.23 18.69 7.65
CA PHE A 95 2.85 18.45 7.25
C PHE A 95 2.73 17.04 6.70
N ILE A 96 1.97 16.21 7.38
CA ILE A 96 1.64 14.86 6.93
C ILE A 96 0.15 14.82 6.62
N PRO A 97 -0.24 14.44 5.40
CA PRO A 97 -1.66 14.35 5.06
C PRO A 97 -2.40 13.39 5.98
N VAL A 98 -3.59 13.79 6.41
CA VAL A 98 -4.45 12.90 7.18
C VAL A 98 -5.01 11.83 6.26
N LEU A 99 -4.92 10.57 6.70
CA LEU A 99 -5.57 9.47 5.99
C LEU A 99 -7.07 9.58 6.21
N ASN A 100 -7.76 10.09 5.19
CA ASN A 100 -9.20 10.20 5.23
C ASN A 100 -9.81 8.89 4.74
N THR A 101 -10.19 8.05 5.70
CA THR A 101 -10.80 6.76 5.39
C THR A 101 -12.28 6.80 5.71
N SER A 102 -13.10 6.41 4.74
CA SER A 102 -14.54 6.29 4.96
C SER A 102 -14.79 5.23 6.04
N PRO A 103 -15.72 5.47 6.98
CA PRO A 103 -16.03 4.48 8.01
C PRO A 103 -16.64 3.18 7.47
N TYR A 104 -17.18 3.22 6.25
CA TYR A 104 -17.67 2.03 5.60
C TYR A 104 -17.40 2.07 4.10
N ARG A 105 -16.49 1.23 3.66
CA ARG A 105 -16.01 1.22 2.27
C ARG A 105 -16.50 0.04 1.44
N GLY A 106 -17.26 -0.84 2.00
CA GLY A 106 -17.77 -2.00 1.26
C GLY A 106 -18.85 -1.67 0.24
N ARG A 107 -19.32 -0.43 0.22
CA ARG A 107 -20.39 0.02 -0.66
C ARG A 107 -20.02 1.19 -1.55
N ASP A 108 -18.82 1.66 -1.44
CA ASP A 108 -18.38 2.83 -2.23
C ASP A 108 -18.07 2.44 -3.67
#